data_e992c74d4e82537beac45126986a60a2
#
_entry.id   e992c74d4e82537beac45126986a60a2
#
_cell.length_a   1.000
_cell.length_b   1.000
_cell.length_c   1.000
_cell.angle_alpha   90.00
_cell.angle_beta   90.00
_cell.angle_gamma   90.00
#
_symmetry.space_group_name_H-M   'P 1'
#
loop_
_entity.id
_entity.type
_entity.pdbx_description
1 polymer ?
#
loop_
_entity_poly.entity_id
_entity_poly.type
_entity_poly.pdbx_seq_one_letter_code
_entity_poly.pdbx_strand_id
1 'polypeptide(L)'
;ETDTLCYNTDSYQADLVGPTKIVYDKETTILSKNGWYNTSTEKSMLLDRSQIIHTDGMTLTGDTIYYDKFIGFGKVLGNMQSVDSTNQMTLYGDKGEIWEDDNHGYVTDSAMLVDWSDSTMYTYMHADTLFTEEFPYQTYKLLPKDSILVDSVLQAQKPDTMWIDTTYQRIRAYYH
;
A
#
# COMPACT_ATOMS: atom_id res chain seq x y z
N GLU A 1 16.19 -15.30 7.32
CA GLU A 1 17.64 -15.23 7.50
C GLU A 1 17.97 -14.08 8.43
N THR A 2 18.79 -14.30 9.43
CA THR A 2 19.19 -13.28 10.41
C THR A 2 20.54 -13.68 11.00
N ASP A 3 21.32 -12.69 11.43
CA ASP A 3 22.56 -12.96 12.17
C ASP A 3 22.25 -13.43 13.60
N THR A 4 21.31 -12.79 14.26
CA THR A 4 20.92 -13.14 15.62
C THR A 4 19.43 -12.87 15.82
N LEU A 5 18.73 -13.86 16.38
CA LEU A 5 17.33 -13.78 16.80
C LEU A 5 17.23 -14.19 18.26
N CYS A 6 16.65 -13.34 19.09
CA CYS A 6 16.33 -13.66 20.47
C CYS A 6 14.81 -13.87 20.59
N TYR A 7 14.38 -15.06 21.01
CA TYR A 7 12.96 -15.36 21.20
C TYR A 7 12.66 -15.60 22.67
N ASN A 8 11.71 -14.86 23.19
CA ASN A 8 11.19 -15.03 24.53
C ASN A 8 9.89 -15.84 24.47
N THR A 9 9.89 -17.05 25.05
CA THR A 9 8.75 -17.97 25.05
C THR A 9 7.62 -17.54 25.95
N ASP A 10 7.87 -16.72 26.97
CA ASP A 10 6.85 -16.27 27.91
C ASP A 10 6.08 -15.07 27.35
N SER A 11 6.77 -14.14 26.68
CA SER A 11 6.16 -12.96 26.04
C SER A 11 5.81 -13.18 24.57
N TYR A 12 6.21 -14.30 23.98
CA TYR A 12 6.05 -14.61 22.55
C TYR A 12 6.71 -13.58 21.62
N GLN A 13 7.75 -12.90 22.08
CA GLN A 13 8.43 -11.85 21.33
C GLN A 13 9.75 -12.35 20.74
N ALA A 14 9.92 -12.06 19.46
CA ALA A 14 11.16 -12.25 18.72
C ALA A 14 11.83 -10.89 18.53
N ASP A 15 13.03 -10.71 19.08
CA ASP A 15 13.84 -9.52 18.88
C ASP A 15 14.82 -9.76 17.75
N LEU A 16 14.84 -8.84 16.78
CA LEU A 16 15.73 -8.84 15.62
C LEU A 16 17.00 -8.07 15.98
N VAL A 17 18.12 -8.77 15.99
CA VAL A 17 19.42 -8.19 16.34
C VAL A 17 20.38 -8.36 15.17
N GLY A 18 20.64 -7.25 14.47
CA GLY A 18 21.46 -7.24 13.25
C GLY A 18 20.68 -7.46 11.96
N PRO A 19 21.36 -7.50 10.82
CA PRO A 19 20.72 -7.62 9.50
C PRO A 19 19.80 -8.85 9.41
N THR A 20 18.53 -8.61 9.21
CA THR A 20 17.50 -9.65 9.19
C THR A 20 16.63 -9.51 7.94
N LYS A 21 16.44 -10.64 7.24
CA LYS A 21 15.49 -10.79 6.14
C LYS A 21 14.37 -11.74 6.56
N ILE A 22 13.16 -11.26 6.55
CA ILE A 22 11.95 -12.05 6.79
C ILE A 22 11.19 -12.16 5.48
N VAL A 23 10.78 -13.37 5.10
CA VAL A 23 9.87 -13.60 3.97
C VAL A 23 8.56 -14.07 4.55
N TYR A 24 7.51 -13.30 4.31
CA TYR A 24 6.16 -13.56 4.79
C TYR A 24 5.24 -13.85 3.60
N ASP A 25 4.49 -14.96 3.68
CA ASP A 25 3.54 -15.45 2.66
C ASP A 25 4.06 -15.52 1.21
N LYS A 26 5.39 -15.56 1.03
CA LYS A 26 6.07 -15.49 -0.28
C LYS A 26 5.84 -14.20 -1.08
N GLU A 27 5.04 -13.29 -0.58
CA GLU A 27 4.66 -12.05 -1.24
C GLU A 27 5.34 -10.83 -0.62
N THR A 28 5.64 -10.90 0.68
CA THR A 28 6.26 -9.79 1.40
C THR A 28 7.65 -10.16 1.90
N THR A 29 8.63 -9.32 1.60
CA THR A 29 9.99 -9.39 2.15
C THR A 29 10.22 -8.19 3.06
N ILE A 30 10.66 -8.43 4.29
CA ILE A 30 11.02 -7.42 5.26
C ILE A 30 12.54 -7.45 5.44
N LEU A 31 13.17 -6.29 5.32
CA LEU A 31 14.59 -6.06 5.60
C LEU A 31 14.70 -5.11 6.78
N SER A 32 15.29 -5.58 7.87
CA SER A 32 15.47 -4.80 9.09
C SER A 32 16.82 -5.11 9.75
N LYS A 33 17.35 -4.14 10.49
CA LYS A 33 18.57 -4.34 11.31
C LYS A 33 18.23 -4.47 12.78
N ASN A 34 17.08 -3.98 13.19
CA ASN A 34 16.64 -3.93 14.57
C ASN A 34 15.12 -3.90 14.63
N GLY A 35 14.54 -4.43 15.69
CA GLY A 35 13.10 -4.44 15.86
C GLY A 35 12.62 -5.66 16.62
N TRP A 36 11.32 -5.82 16.67
CA TRP A 36 10.70 -6.99 17.28
C TRP A 36 9.40 -7.38 16.56
N TYR A 37 9.05 -8.63 16.71
CA TYR A 37 7.78 -9.19 16.30
C TYR A 37 7.21 -10.05 17.43
N ASN A 38 5.94 -9.85 17.76
CA ASN A 38 5.23 -10.65 18.74
C ASN A 38 4.30 -11.65 18.05
N THR A 39 4.58 -12.94 18.22
CA THR A 39 3.86 -14.03 17.52
C THR A 39 2.46 -14.28 18.09
N SER A 40 2.16 -13.80 19.28
CA SER A 40 0.84 -13.96 19.92
C SER A 40 -0.11 -12.82 19.59
N THR A 41 0.40 -11.59 19.55
CA THR A 41 -0.41 -10.39 19.26
C THR A 41 -0.34 -9.97 17.80
N GLU A 42 0.53 -10.59 17.00
CA GLU A 42 0.79 -10.27 15.60
C GLU A 42 1.18 -8.79 15.37
N LYS A 43 1.82 -8.18 16.38
CA LYS A 43 2.34 -6.82 16.32
C LYS A 43 3.83 -6.83 16.03
N SER A 44 4.29 -5.83 15.29
CA SER A 44 5.70 -5.67 14.99
C SER A 44 6.13 -4.20 15.07
N MET A 45 7.39 -4.01 15.36
CA MET A 45 8.07 -2.72 15.25
C MET A 45 9.45 -2.96 14.64
N LEU A 46 9.69 -2.32 13.51
CA LEU A 46 10.95 -2.36 12.80
C LEU A 46 11.65 -1.01 12.97
N LEU A 47 12.94 -1.02 13.23
CA LEU A 47 13.75 0.15 13.55
C LEU A 47 14.92 0.27 12.57
N ASP A 48 15.65 1.38 12.67
CA ASP A 48 16.92 1.60 11.96
C ASP A 48 16.79 1.54 10.43
N ARG A 49 15.84 2.28 9.88
CA ARG A 49 15.61 2.40 8.44
C ARG A 49 15.25 1.07 7.79
N SER A 50 14.19 0.48 8.25
CA SER A 50 13.69 -0.78 7.72
C SER A 50 12.94 -0.61 6.40
N GLN A 51 12.82 -1.72 5.67
CA GLN A 51 12.16 -1.77 4.37
C GLN A 51 11.21 -2.96 4.29
N ILE A 52 10.01 -2.73 3.79
CA ILE A 52 9.01 -3.75 3.46
C ILE A 52 8.81 -3.72 1.95
N ILE A 53 9.01 -4.86 1.31
CA ILE A 53 8.93 -5.01 -0.15
C ILE A 53 7.85 -6.04 -0.45
N HIS A 54 6.85 -5.65 -1.21
CA HIS A 54 5.78 -6.53 -1.68
C HIS A 54 5.96 -6.89 -3.16
N THR A 55 5.55 -8.10 -3.55
CA THR A 55 5.73 -8.62 -4.92
C THR A 55 4.89 -7.90 -5.97
N ASP A 56 3.87 -7.16 -5.58
CA ASP A 56 3.04 -6.30 -6.45
C ASP A 56 3.75 -5.00 -6.90
N GLY A 57 4.97 -4.77 -6.41
CA GLY A 57 5.76 -3.59 -6.73
C GLY A 57 5.72 -2.47 -5.68
N MET A 58 5.03 -2.71 -4.56
CA MET A 58 5.03 -1.77 -3.43
C MET A 58 6.29 -1.94 -2.58
N THR A 59 6.91 -0.82 -2.20
CA THR A 59 8.03 -0.80 -1.25
C THR A 59 7.82 0.33 -0.26
N LEU A 60 7.81 -0.01 1.03
CA LEU A 60 7.71 0.95 2.13
C LEU A 60 9.05 1.01 2.88
N THR A 61 9.55 2.21 3.11
CA THR A 61 10.78 2.47 3.87
C THR A 61 10.52 3.53 4.94
N GLY A 62 11.08 3.37 6.11
CA GLY A 62 10.98 4.34 7.20
C GLY A 62 11.96 4.06 8.33
N ASP A 63 12.25 5.06 9.16
CA ASP A 63 13.16 4.91 10.28
C ASP A 63 12.55 4.03 11.37
N THR A 64 11.23 4.14 11.57
CA THR A 64 10.44 3.23 12.43
C THR A 64 9.18 2.84 11.69
N ILE A 65 8.92 1.54 11.61
CA ILE A 65 7.68 0.99 11.02
C ILE A 65 7.01 0.14 12.09
N TYR A 66 5.80 0.52 12.49
CA TYR A 66 4.94 -0.25 13.37
C TYR A 66 3.81 -0.87 12.55
N TYR A 67 3.46 -2.11 12.85
CA TYR A 67 2.33 -2.79 12.23
C TYR A 67 1.58 -3.65 13.25
N ASP A 68 0.27 -3.55 13.24
CA ASP A 68 -0.67 -4.35 14.01
C ASP A 68 -1.59 -5.10 13.06
N LYS A 69 -1.26 -6.36 12.81
CA LYS A 69 -1.96 -7.20 11.85
C LYS A 69 -3.41 -7.47 12.25
N PHE A 70 -3.70 -7.51 13.55
CA PHE A 70 -5.04 -7.84 14.04
C PHE A 70 -6.09 -6.78 13.66
N ILE A 71 -5.67 -5.52 13.57
CA ILE A 71 -6.55 -4.39 13.21
C ILE A 71 -6.18 -3.79 11.86
N GLY A 72 -5.27 -4.41 11.10
CA GLY A 72 -4.83 -3.89 9.80
C GLY A 72 -4.25 -2.48 9.85
N PHE A 73 -3.56 -2.12 10.95
CA PHE A 73 -3.03 -0.77 11.16
C PHE A 73 -1.52 -0.73 10.98
N GLY A 74 -1.07 0.15 10.09
CA GLY A 74 0.34 0.45 9.86
C GLY A 74 0.68 1.89 10.18
N LYS A 75 1.87 2.13 10.74
CA LYS A 75 2.40 3.45 11.04
C LYS A 75 3.89 3.53 10.74
N VAL A 76 4.29 4.59 10.05
CA VAL A 76 5.69 4.89 9.74
C VAL A 76 6.07 6.23 10.35
N LEU A 77 7.24 6.29 10.96
CA LEU A 77 7.81 7.49 11.54
C LEU A 77 9.24 7.68 11.04
N GLY A 78 9.56 8.88 10.65
CA GLY A 78 10.88 9.33 10.19
C GLY A 78 11.18 8.91 8.75
N ASN A 79 11.40 9.88 7.89
CA ASN A 79 11.88 9.69 6.50
C ASN A 79 11.10 8.63 5.72
N MET A 80 9.78 8.68 5.81
CA MET A 80 8.90 7.74 5.11
C MET A 80 9.06 7.88 3.59
N GLN A 81 9.16 6.74 2.93
CA GLN A 81 9.08 6.63 1.48
C GLN A 81 8.25 5.40 1.11
N SER A 82 7.19 5.60 0.35
CA SER A 82 6.41 4.53 -0.25
C SER A 82 6.51 4.60 -1.76
N VAL A 83 7.04 3.57 -2.38
CA VAL A 83 7.19 3.45 -3.84
C VAL A 83 6.16 2.45 -4.34
N ASP A 84 5.35 2.88 -5.30
CA ASP A 84 4.45 2.02 -6.07
C ASP A 84 4.98 1.95 -7.50
N SER A 85 5.68 0.86 -7.82
CA SER A 85 6.29 0.65 -9.13
C SER A 85 5.24 0.34 -10.20
N THR A 86 4.08 -0.19 -9.82
CA THR A 86 2.99 -0.54 -10.73
C THR A 86 2.27 0.70 -11.23
N ASN A 87 1.94 1.63 -10.32
CA ASN A 87 1.32 2.90 -10.66
C ASN A 87 2.35 4.01 -10.94
N GLN A 88 3.64 3.71 -10.82
CA GLN A 88 4.74 4.62 -11.07
C GLN A 88 4.66 5.90 -10.22
N MET A 89 4.41 5.74 -8.94
CA MET A 89 4.30 6.82 -7.96
C MET A 89 5.24 6.60 -6.78
N THR A 90 5.65 7.71 -6.17
CA THR A 90 6.39 7.68 -4.91
C THR A 90 5.82 8.71 -3.96
N LEU A 91 5.53 8.28 -2.73
CA LEU A 91 5.01 9.11 -1.66
C LEU A 91 6.08 9.28 -0.57
N TYR A 92 6.32 10.51 -0.18
CA TYR A 92 7.28 10.90 0.85
C TYR A 92 6.60 11.64 1.99
N GLY A 93 7.17 11.56 3.18
CA GLY A 93 6.79 12.35 4.36
C GLY A 93 7.56 11.90 5.60
N ASP A 94 7.37 12.58 6.72
CA ASP A 94 8.00 12.17 7.97
C ASP A 94 7.12 11.23 8.80
N LYS A 95 5.81 11.23 8.55
CA LYS A 95 4.86 10.36 9.23
C LYS A 95 3.80 9.85 8.26
N GLY A 96 3.50 8.56 8.32
CA GLY A 96 2.40 7.94 7.60
C GLY A 96 1.62 6.97 8.47
N GLU A 97 0.32 6.88 8.25
CA GLU A 97 -0.56 5.89 8.85
C GLU A 97 -1.49 5.31 7.79
N ILE A 98 -1.77 4.02 7.88
CA ILE A 98 -2.65 3.28 6.97
C ILE A 98 -3.58 2.35 7.75
N TRP A 99 -4.81 2.23 7.32
CA TRP A 99 -5.82 1.26 7.76
C TRP A 99 -6.22 0.41 6.57
N GLU A 100 -5.87 -0.86 6.61
CA GLU A 100 -6.08 -1.80 5.50
C GLU A 100 -7.56 -2.12 5.30
N ASP A 101 -8.34 -2.25 6.39
CA ASP A 101 -9.75 -2.61 6.33
C ASP A 101 -10.60 -1.62 5.51
N ASP A 102 -10.28 -0.33 5.61
CA ASP A 102 -10.99 0.75 4.91
C ASP A 102 -10.21 1.27 3.71
N ASN A 103 -9.04 0.71 3.46
CA ASN A 103 -8.13 1.09 2.37
C ASN A 103 -7.85 2.60 2.34
N HIS A 104 -7.70 3.21 3.52
CA HIS A 104 -7.41 4.62 3.67
C HIS A 104 -6.12 4.85 4.46
N GLY A 105 -5.53 5.99 4.25
CA GLY A 105 -4.32 6.38 4.96
C GLY A 105 -4.00 7.85 4.78
N TYR A 106 -2.99 8.31 5.48
CA TYR A 106 -2.45 9.65 5.28
C TYR A 106 -0.94 9.67 5.46
N VAL A 107 -0.34 10.67 4.85
CA VAL A 107 1.05 11.06 5.06
C VAL A 107 1.09 12.53 5.40
N THR A 108 1.85 12.88 6.41
CA THR A 108 1.98 14.26 6.90
C THR A 108 3.44 14.60 7.20
N ASP A 109 3.68 15.86 7.56
CA ASP A 109 4.99 16.42 7.82
C ASP A 109 5.89 16.35 6.57
N SER A 110 5.77 17.37 5.73
CA SER A 110 6.45 17.45 4.42
C SER A 110 5.97 16.41 3.40
N ALA A 111 4.65 16.16 3.37
CA ALA A 111 4.07 15.19 2.47
C ALA A 111 4.26 15.60 1.00
N MET A 112 4.80 14.70 0.18
CA MET A 112 5.04 14.92 -1.25
C MET A 112 4.75 13.64 -2.03
N LEU A 113 3.93 13.77 -3.07
CA LEU A 113 3.72 12.73 -4.08
C LEU A 113 4.49 13.10 -5.33
N VAL A 114 5.19 12.12 -5.88
CA VAL A 114 5.87 12.20 -7.18
C VAL A 114 5.27 11.15 -8.10
N ASP A 115 4.63 11.60 -9.16
CA ASP A 115 4.17 10.74 -10.26
C ASP A 115 5.24 10.76 -11.36
N TRP A 116 5.75 9.58 -11.70
CA TRP A 116 6.78 9.36 -12.71
C TRP A 116 6.30 8.42 -13.83
N SER A 117 4.98 8.32 -14.02
CA SER A 117 4.35 7.54 -15.09
C SER A 117 4.66 8.05 -16.50
N ASP A 118 4.90 9.36 -16.64
CA ASP A 118 5.41 9.93 -17.88
C ASP A 118 6.95 9.88 -17.88
N SER A 119 7.52 9.18 -18.88
CA SER A 119 8.98 9.05 -19.03
C SER A 119 9.72 10.37 -19.31
N THR A 120 8.98 11.42 -19.66
CA THR A 120 9.55 12.72 -20.05
C THR A 120 9.36 13.80 -18.99
N MET A 121 8.40 13.63 -18.08
CA MET A 121 8.04 14.66 -17.11
C MET A 121 7.54 14.05 -15.79
N TYR A 122 8.10 14.52 -14.67
CA TYR A 122 7.59 14.19 -13.33
C TYR A 122 6.54 15.20 -12.88
N THR A 123 5.46 14.70 -12.31
CA THR A 123 4.44 15.53 -11.65
C THR A 123 4.63 15.48 -10.14
N TYR A 124 4.62 16.62 -9.49
CA TYR A 124 4.80 16.75 -8.05
C TYR A 124 3.55 17.33 -7.41
N MET A 125 3.10 16.71 -6.32
CA MET A 125 2.07 17.25 -5.44
C MET A 125 2.68 17.36 -4.03
N HIS A 126 2.67 18.55 -3.46
CA HIS A 126 3.16 18.81 -2.10
C HIS A 126 2.02 19.38 -1.25
N ALA A 127 1.93 18.96 0.00
CA ALA A 127 0.96 19.45 0.97
C ALA A 127 1.46 19.22 2.41
N ASP A 128 0.80 19.82 3.40
CA ASP A 128 1.05 19.50 4.80
C ASP A 128 0.61 18.06 5.11
N THR A 129 -0.52 17.66 4.53
CA THR A 129 -1.02 16.29 4.65
C THR A 129 -1.63 15.83 3.32
N LEU A 130 -1.28 14.62 2.90
CA LEU A 130 -1.89 13.90 1.80
C LEU A 130 -2.70 12.73 2.34
N PHE A 131 -4.00 12.70 2.06
CA PHE A 131 -4.89 11.59 2.37
C PHE A 131 -5.09 10.72 1.15
N THR A 132 -5.07 9.41 1.35
CA THR A 132 -5.43 8.40 0.36
C THR A 132 -6.67 7.66 0.84
N GLU A 133 -7.62 7.46 -0.04
CA GLU A 133 -8.84 6.71 0.25
C GLU A 133 -9.34 6.01 -1.01
N GLU A 134 -9.97 4.87 -0.85
CA GLU A 134 -10.59 4.14 -1.94
C GLU A 134 -12.05 4.56 -2.08
N PHE A 135 -12.44 4.91 -3.31
CA PHE A 135 -13.80 5.32 -3.63
C PHE A 135 -14.46 4.30 -4.55
N PRO A 136 -15.62 3.76 -4.18
CA PRO A 136 -16.41 2.97 -5.09
C PRO A 136 -17.02 3.86 -6.17
N TYR A 137 -16.99 3.41 -7.41
CA TYR A 137 -17.73 4.02 -8.49
C TYR A 137 -18.23 2.97 -9.47
N GLN A 138 -19.30 3.32 -10.21
CA GLN A 138 -19.84 2.48 -11.25
C GLN A 138 -19.37 2.96 -12.61
N THR A 139 -18.85 2.05 -13.40
CA THR A 139 -18.54 2.28 -14.80
C THR A 139 -19.31 1.31 -15.68
N TYR A 140 -19.34 1.54 -16.99
CA TYR A 140 -19.97 0.62 -17.92
C TYR A 140 -18.97 0.17 -18.98
N LYS A 141 -19.10 -1.07 -19.38
CA LYS A 141 -18.37 -1.65 -20.51
C LYS A 141 -19.34 -1.94 -21.64
N LEU A 142 -19.02 -1.49 -22.84
CA LEU A 142 -19.75 -1.88 -24.04
C LEU A 142 -19.36 -3.33 -24.37
N LEU A 143 -20.36 -4.21 -24.46
CA LEU A 143 -20.15 -5.58 -24.90
C LEU A 143 -19.84 -5.60 -26.39
N PRO A 144 -18.90 -6.43 -26.86
CA PRO A 144 -18.65 -6.63 -28.30
C PRO A 144 -19.93 -7.13 -28.96
N LYS A 145 -20.21 -6.66 -30.15
CA LYS A 145 -21.40 -7.08 -30.95
C LYS A 145 -21.47 -8.59 -31.20
N ASP A 146 -20.35 -9.27 -31.16
CA ASP A 146 -20.25 -10.72 -31.42
C ASP A 146 -20.64 -11.59 -30.21
N SER A 147 -20.96 -10.97 -29.07
CA SER A 147 -21.41 -11.70 -27.86
C SER A 147 -22.93 -11.93 -27.85
N ILE A 148 -23.65 -11.44 -28.85
CA ILE A 148 -25.09 -11.59 -28.96
C ILE A 148 -25.38 -12.77 -29.90
N LEU A 149 -25.70 -13.92 -29.33
CA LEU A 149 -26.38 -15.00 -30.09
C LEU A 149 -27.75 -14.49 -30.48
N VAL A 150 -27.87 -14.09 -31.74
CA VAL A 150 -29.11 -13.58 -32.31
C VAL A 150 -30.03 -14.75 -32.59
N ASP A 151 -31.07 -14.88 -31.77
CA ASP A 151 -32.29 -15.48 -32.24
C ASP A 151 -33.27 -14.33 -32.61
N SER A 152 -33.47 -14.26 -33.90
CA SER A 152 -34.33 -13.40 -34.71
C SER A 152 -35.35 -12.50 -34.01
N VAL A 153 -35.32 -11.22 -34.29
CA VAL A 153 -36.35 -10.31 -34.80
C VAL A 153 -35.92 -8.85 -34.57
N LEU A 154 -35.89 -8.10 -35.63
CA LEU A 154 -35.71 -6.65 -35.79
C LEU A 154 -36.12 -5.80 -34.57
N GLN A 155 -35.15 -5.34 -33.78
CA GLN A 155 -35.22 -4.08 -33.08
C GLN A 155 -33.83 -3.46 -33.10
N ALA A 156 -33.77 -2.15 -33.37
CA ALA A 156 -32.56 -1.35 -33.23
C ALA A 156 -32.15 -1.36 -31.74
N GLN A 157 -31.37 -2.38 -31.34
CA GLN A 157 -30.96 -2.53 -29.97
C GLN A 157 -29.83 -1.53 -29.68
N LYS A 158 -30.06 -0.75 -28.63
CA LYS A 158 -28.98 -0.03 -27.94
C LYS A 158 -27.85 -1.02 -27.63
N PRO A 159 -26.58 -0.59 -27.73
CA PRO A 159 -25.47 -1.45 -27.34
C PRO A 159 -25.71 -1.93 -25.91
N ASP A 160 -25.64 -3.25 -25.71
CA ASP A 160 -25.73 -3.81 -24.36
C ASP A 160 -24.56 -3.25 -23.52
N THR A 161 -24.92 -2.57 -22.46
CA THR A 161 -23.98 -2.01 -21.49
C THR A 161 -24.03 -2.87 -20.24
N MET A 162 -22.89 -3.42 -19.86
CA MET A 162 -22.72 -4.06 -18.55
C MET A 162 -22.16 -3.04 -17.56
N TRP A 163 -22.88 -2.81 -16.48
CA TRP A 163 -22.38 -2.01 -15.37
C TRP A 163 -21.39 -2.82 -14.56
N ILE A 164 -20.26 -2.22 -14.23
CA ILE A 164 -19.19 -2.81 -13.45
C ILE A 164 -18.98 -1.93 -12.23
N ASP A 165 -19.14 -2.52 -11.05
CA ASP A 165 -18.71 -1.89 -9.81
C ASP A 165 -17.18 -1.97 -9.75
N THR A 166 -16.55 -0.85 -9.52
CA THR A 166 -15.10 -0.75 -9.40
C THR A 166 -14.74 0.31 -8.36
N THR A 167 -13.49 0.40 -8.03
CA THR A 167 -12.96 1.39 -7.09
C THR A 167 -11.83 2.19 -7.74
N TYR A 168 -11.58 3.38 -7.24
CA TYR A 168 -10.41 4.16 -7.59
C TYR A 168 -9.79 4.79 -6.35
N GLN A 169 -8.47 4.93 -6.36
CA GLN A 169 -7.73 5.64 -5.32
C GLN A 169 -7.87 7.15 -5.54
N ARG A 170 -8.22 7.85 -4.47
CA ARG A 170 -8.30 9.31 -4.44
C ARG A 170 -7.30 9.86 -3.45
N ILE A 171 -6.53 10.86 -3.89
CA ILE A 171 -5.60 11.59 -3.04
C ILE A 171 -6.14 13.00 -2.82
N ARG A 172 -6.19 13.44 -1.57
CA ARG A 172 -6.55 14.79 -1.16
C ARG A 172 -5.37 15.46 -0.47
N ALA A 173 -5.08 16.69 -0.88
CA ALA A 173 -4.05 17.53 -0.28
C ALA A 173 -4.67 18.53 0.67
N TYR A 174 -4.09 18.68 1.86
CA TYR A 174 -4.48 19.66 2.86
C TYR A 174 -3.29 20.54 3.22
N TYR A 175 -3.56 21.85 3.33
CA TYR A 175 -2.63 22.87 3.75
C TYR A 175 -3.18 23.53 5.01
N HIS A 176 -2.31 23.80 5.98
CA HIS A 176 -2.61 24.48 7.24
C HIS A 176 -2.00 25.89 7.25
#